data_9c0ea10e84a2cd050fd09ede02fed5d5
#
_entry.id   9c0ea10e84a2cd050fd09ede02fed5d5
#
_cell.length_a   1.000
_cell.length_b   1.000
_cell.length_c   1.000
_cell.angle_alpha   90.00
_cell.angle_beta   90.00
_cell.angle_gamma   90.00
#
_symmetry.space_group_name_H-M   'P 1'
#
loop_
_entity.id
_entity.type
_entity.pdbx_description
1 polymer ?
#
loop_
_entity_poly.entity_id
_entity_poly.type
_entity_poly.pdbx_seq_one_letter_code
_entity_poly.pdbx_strand_id
1 'polypeptide(L)'
;IVGKYTSLQDSYKSLGEALVHGGIANNVKVNIEWIDSELFEQEDAAVEALHHVSGILVPGGFGERGSEGKIRAVRFAREQNIPYFGICFGMQMAVLETARNLAGLAGAGSSEFGEPDISLVGLMTEWIVGNETQQRSAADDLGGTMRLGAYECRLDAGSLASQIYGQDVIYERHRHRYEVNIAY
;
A
#
# COMPACT_ATOMS: atom_id res chain seq x y z
N ILE A 1 -8.41 7.66 6.88
CA ILE A 1 -7.81 7.31 5.59
C ILE A 1 -6.80 8.39 5.22
N VAL A 2 -5.53 8.01 5.08
CA VAL A 2 -4.45 8.91 4.67
C VAL A 2 -4.24 8.76 3.16
N GLY A 3 -4.73 9.72 2.39
CA GLY A 3 -4.80 9.66 0.93
C GLY A 3 -4.26 10.91 0.24
N LYS A 4 -4.32 10.91 -1.09
CA LYS A 4 -3.84 11.99 -1.96
C LYS A 4 -4.99 12.82 -2.56
N TYR A 5 -6.17 12.22 -2.70
CA TYR A 5 -7.33 12.81 -3.37
C TYR A 5 -8.50 12.97 -2.40
N THR A 6 -8.21 13.36 -1.16
CA THR A 6 -9.19 13.41 -0.07
C THR A 6 -10.28 14.45 -0.30
N SER A 7 -10.02 15.50 -1.09
CA SER A 7 -11.01 16.48 -1.54
C SER A 7 -11.96 15.94 -2.62
N LEU A 8 -11.60 14.86 -3.31
CA LEU A 8 -12.40 14.22 -4.36
C LEU A 8 -12.91 12.85 -3.86
N GLN A 9 -13.88 12.87 -2.96
CA GLN A 9 -14.40 11.65 -2.31
C GLN A 9 -14.87 10.58 -3.29
N ASP A 10 -15.32 10.96 -4.49
CA ASP A 10 -15.71 10.02 -5.54
C ASP A 10 -14.57 9.11 -5.98
N SER A 11 -13.31 9.56 -5.86
CA SER A 11 -12.12 8.74 -6.15
C SER A 11 -11.99 7.54 -5.22
N TYR A 12 -12.57 7.62 -4.04
CA TYR A 12 -12.50 6.59 -3.00
C TYR A 12 -13.87 6.00 -2.63
N LYS A 13 -14.89 6.22 -3.47
CA LYS A 13 -16.26 5.77 -3.20
C LYS A 13 -16.33 4.28 -2.87
N SER A 14 -15.76 3.44 -3.72
CA SER A 14 -15.76 1.98 -3.50
C SER A 14 -15.03 1.56 -2.22
N LEU A 15 -13.98 2.28 -1.83
CA LEU A 15 -13.26 2.05 -0.59
C LEU A 15 -14.13 2.40 0.62
N GLY A 16 -14.81 3.55 0.58
CA GLY A 16 -15.74 3.95 1.63
C GLY A 16 -16.89 2.95 1.80
N GLU A 17 -17.48 2.50 0.68
CA GLU A 17 -18.51 1.45 0.69
C GLU A 17 -18.01 0.13 1.26
N ALA A 18 -16.80 -0.31 0.88
CA ALA A 18 -16.19 -1.52 1.43
C ALA A 18 -15.98 -1.45 2.94
N LEU A 19 -15.56 -0.30 3.46
CA LEU A 19 -15.41 -0.10 4.91
C LEU A 19 -16.76 -0.12 5.63
N VAL A 20 -17.81 0.45 5.04
CA VAL A 20 -19.17 0.36 5.59
C VAL A 20 -19.66 -1.08 5.62
N HIS A 21 -19.46 -1.85 4.53
CA HIS A 21 -19.81 -3.27 4.48
C HIS A 21 -19.04 -4.09 5.51
N GLY A 22 -17.74 -3.83 5.67
CA GLY A 22 -16.92 -4.44 6.71
C GLY A 22 -17.43 -4.11 8.11
N GLY A 23 -17.86 -2.87 8.33
CA GLY A 23 -18.48 -2.44 9.58
C GLY A 23 -19.77 -3.20 9.88
N ILE A 24 -20.65 -3.35 8.90
CA ILE A 24 -21.90 -4.12 9.04
C ILE A 24 -21.60 -5.58 9.40
N ALA A 25 -20.65 -6.20 8.69
CA ALA A 25 -20.27 -7.60 8.92
C ALA A 25 -19.70 -7.83 10.35
N ASN A 26 -19.10 -6.81 10.95
CA ASN A 26 -18.50 -6.87 12.28
C ASN A 26 -19.33 -6.17 13.36
N ASN A 27 -20.57 -5.74 13.06
CA ASN A 27 -21.46 -5.04 13.99
C ASN A 27 -20.86 -3.76 14.59
N VAL A 28 -20.08 -3.02 13.80
CA VAL A 28 -19.49 -1.74 14.20
C VAL A 28 -19.85 -0.65 13.19
N LYS A 29 -19.96 0.58 13.68
CA LYS A 29 -20.07 1.76 12.83
C LYS A 29 -18.68 2.28 12.50
N VAL A 30 -18.36 2.38 11.22
CA VAL A 30 -17.11 2.99 10.76
C VAL A 30 -17.33 4.49 10.53
N ASN A 31 -16.59 5.31 11.25
CA ASN A 31 -16.50 6.75 11.00
C ASN A 31 -15.20 6.99 10.22
N ILE A 32 -15.32 7.51 8.99
CA ILE A 32 -14.17 7.71 8.12
C ILE A 32 -13.74 9.17 8.19
N GLU A 33 -12.48 9.39 8.54
CA GLU A 33 -11.79 10.67 8.43
C GLU A 33 -10.85 10.63 7.23
N TRP A 34 -10.93 11.65 6.39
CA TRP A 34 -10.11 11.79 5.19
C TRP A 34 -9.01 12.81 5.44
N ILE A 35 -7.77 12.37 5.39
CA ILE A 35 -6.61 13.21 5.67
C ILE A 35 -5.69 13.22 4.46
N ASP A 36 -5.29 14.41 4.02
CA ASP A 36 -4.33 14.57 2.93
C ASP A 36 -2.92 14.24 3.43
N SER A 37 -2.27 13.29 2.76
CA SER A 37 -0.93 12.85 3.13
C SER A 37 0.13 13.94 3.00
N GLU A 38 -0.07 14.96 2.18
CA GLU A 38 0.86 16.09 2.03
C GLU A 38 1.00 16.91 3.32
N LEU A 39 -0.03 16.91 4.17
CA LEU A 39 0.04 17.57 5.47
C LEU A 39 1.15 17.00 6.35
N PHE A 40 1.41 15.70 6.22
CA PHE A 40 2.44 15.01 6.99
C PHE A 40 3.85 15.17 6.40
N GLU A 41 3.99 15.69 5.19
CA GLU A 41 5.30 16.02 4.60
C GLU A 41 5.85 17.33 5.14
N GLN A 42 4.98 18.23 5.54
CA GLN A 42 5.36 19.59 5.94
C GLN A 42 5.78 19.67 7.41
N GLU A 43 5.12 18.92 8.29
CA GLU A 43 5.36 18.98 9.73
C GLU A 43 5.28 17.58 10.36
N ASP A 44 6.32 17.19 11.08
CA ASP A 44 6.33 15.91 11.84
C ASP A 44 5.20 15.86 12.89
N ALA A 45 4.85 17.02 13.46
CA ALA A 45 3.77 17.13 14.44
C ALA A 45 2.37 16.86 13.84
N ALA A 46 2.20 16.94 12.51
CA ALA A 46 0.89 16.72 11.90
C ALA A 46 0.38 15.28 12.06
N VAL A 47 1.28 14.28 12.15
CA VAL A 47 0.88 12.88 12.39
C VAL A 47 0.30 12.64 13.78
N GLU A 48 0.58 13.52 14.73
CA GLU A 48 -0.01 13.46 16.08
C GLU A 48 -1.54 13.59 16.05
N ALA A 49 -2.08 14.20 14.99
CA ALA A 49 -3.52 14.26 14.76
C ALA A 49 -4.14 12.85 14.59
N LEU A 50 -3.35 11.81 14.36
CA LEU A 50 -3.83 10.44 14.21
C LEU A 50 -4.02 9.69 15.54
N HIS A 51 -3.68 10.27 16.69
CA HIS A 51 -3.79 9.59 17.99
C HIS A 51 -5.21 9.14 18.38
N HIS A 52 -6.23 9.80 17.86
CA HIS A 52 -7.62 9.51 18.22
C HIS A 52 -8.28 8.44 17.34
N VAL A 53 -7.59 7.96 16.28
CA VAL A 53 -8.19 6.99 15.35
C VAL A 53 -7.97 5.56 15.81
N SER A 54 -8.91 4.68 15.48
CA SER A 54 -8.83 3.24 15.82
C SER A 54 -8.09 2.41 14.77
N GLY A 55 -7.76 3.00 13.64
CA GLY A 55 -7.01 2.35 12.56
C GLY A 55 -6.65 3.33 11.46
N ILE A 56 -5.57 3.05 10.75
CA ILE A 56 -5.07 3.85 9.64
C ILE A 56 -5.10 3.03 8.36
N LEU A 57 -5.72 3.57 7.33
CA LEU A 57 -5.75 2.99 6.01
C LEU A 57 -5.06 3.92 5.01
N VAL A 58 -4.11 3.38 4.24
CA VAL A 58 -3.48 4.08 3.12
C VAL A 58 -3.91 3.41 1.83
N PRO A 59 -4.68 4.09 0.98
CA PRO A 59 -5.21 3.53 -0.26
C PRO A 59 -4.17 3.45 -1.37
N GLY A 60 -4.56 2.82 -2.46
CA GLY A 60 -3.83 2.84 -3.73
C GLY A 60 -3.64 4.25 -4.27
N GLY A 61 -2.62 4.43 -5.08
CA GLY A 61 -2.28 5.70 -5.72
C GLY A 61 -1.05 5.54 -6.60
N PHE A 62 -0.59 6.66 -7.14
CA PHE A 62 0.59 6.74 -8.00
C PHE A 62 1.32 8.06 -7.77
N GLY A 63 2.63 8.05 -8.08
CA GLY A 63 3.49 9.22 -8.07
C GLY A 63 3.96 9.65 -6.69
N GLU A 64 5.00 10.44 -6.69
CA GLU A 64 5.78 10.81 -5.51
C GLU A 64 5.00 11.68 -4.51
N ARG A 65 4.14 12.57 -4.99
CA ARG A 65 3.40 13.54 -4.16
C ARG A 65 2.65 12.86 -3.01
N GLY A 66 2.90 13.26 -1.78
CA GLY A 66 2.30 12.71 -0.58
C GLY A 66 2.85 11.34 -0.16
N SER A 67 3.90 10.82 -0.81
CA SER A 67 4.46 9.50 -0.51
C SER A 67 5.17 9.48 0.85
N GLU A 68 6.00 10.46 1.14
CA GLU A 68 6.71 10.55 2.43
C GLU A 68 5.72 10.77 3.58
N GLY A 69 4.66 11.55 3.36
CA GLY A 69 3.59 11.69 4.36
C GLY A 69 2.88 10.38 4.68
N LYS A 70 2.68 9.52 3.68
CA LYS A 70 2.14 8.17 3.90
C LYS A 70 3.14 7.29 4.66
N ILE A 71 4.44 7.35 4.34
CA ILE A 71 5.48 6.63 5.08
C ILE A 71 5.51 7.06 6.56
N ARG A 72 5.35 8.36 6.82
CA ARG A 72 5.24 8.87 8.20
C ARG A 72 3.99 8.36 8.91
N ALA A 73 2.85 8.28 8.23
CA ALA A 73 1.64 7.70 8.80
C ALA A 73 1.81 6.19 9.12
N VAL A 74 2.53 5.44 8.27
CA VAL A 74 2.90 4.04 8.55
C VAL A 74 3.76 3.95 9.80
N ARG A 75 4.81 4.76 9.88
CA ARG A 75 5.71 4.82 11.03
C ARG A 75 4.94 5.11 12.31
N PHE A 76 4.09 6.12 12.29
CA PHE A 76 3.23 6.47 13.41
C PHE A 76 2.34 5.29 13.84
N ALA A 77 1.66 4.63 12.88
CA ALA A 77 0.84 3.47 13.15
C ALA A 77 1.64 2.36 13.86
N ARG A 78 2.84 2.05 13.38
CA ARG A 78 3.73 1.05 13.96
C ARG A 78 4.20 1.43 15.37
N GLU A 79 4.65 2.67 15.56
CA GLU A 79 5.19 3.14 16.84
C GLU A 79 4.10 3.26 17.91
N GLN A 80 2.87 3.59 17.52
CA GLN A 80 1.72 3.73 18.41
C GLN A 80 0.86 2.46 18.52
N ASN A 81 1.26 1.35 17.86
CA ASN A 81 0.47 0.11 17.79
C ASN A 81 -0.97 0.31 17.30
N ILE A 82 -1.19 1.24 16.38
CA ILE A 82 -2.48 1.45 15.72
C ILE A 82 -2.58 0.49 14.54
N PRO A 83 -3.68 -0.26 14.37
CA PRO A 83 -3.89 -1.12 13.22
C PRO A 83 -3.71 -0.37 11.90
N TYR A 84 -2.92 -0.95 11.01
CA TYR A 84 -2.61 -0.37 9.70
C TYR A 84 -3.05 -1.28 8.56
N PHE A 85 -3.64 -0.72 7.52
CA PHE A 85 -3.95 -1.42 6.30
C PHE A 85 -3.52 -0.63 5.07
N GLY A 86 -2.56 -1.16 4.33
CA GLY A 86 -2.06 -0.57 3.08
C GLY A 86 -2.58 -1.32 1.85
N ILE A 87 -3.20 -0.61 0.92
CA ILE A 87 -3.70 -1.17 -0.34
C ILE A 87 -2.82 -0.71 -1.48
N CYS A 88 -2.26 -1.66 -2.28
CA CYS A 88 -1.43 -1.36 -3.45
C CYS A 88 -0.28 -0.42 -3.08
N PHE A 89 -0.34 0.86 -3.45
CA PHE A 89 0.63 1.89 -3.09
C PHE A 89 0.83 2.01 -1.57
N GLY A 90 -0.25 1.93 -0.79
CA GLY A 90 -0.16 1.97 0.68
C GLY A 90 0.64 0.80 1.26
N MET A 91 0.52 -0.40 0.69
CA MET A 91 1.34 -1.54 1.06
C MET A 91 2.82 -1.30 0.70
N GLN A 92 3.09 -0.74 -0.48
CA GLN A 92 4.46 -0.39 -0.88
C GLN A 92 5.10 0.64 0.08
N MET A 93 4.33 1.63 0.53
CA MET A 93 4.82 2.60 1.54
C MET A 93 5.14 1.94 2.89
N ALA A 94 4.36 0.94 3.30
CA ALA A 94 4.66 0.16 4.50
C ALA A 94 5.96 -0.66 4.35
N VAL A 95 6.20 -1.24 3.19
CA VAL A 95 7.45 -1.94 2.89
C VAL A 95 8.65 -0.99 2.93
N LEU A 96 8.53 0.20 2.34
CA LEU A 96 9.59 1.22 2.39
C LEU A 96 9.87 1.69 3.82
N GLU A 97 8.83 1.92 4.61
CA GLU A 97 8.97 2.30 6.02
C GLU A 97 9.73 1.24 6.81
N THR A 98 9.30 -0.01 6.69
CA THR A 98 9.93 -1.15 7.36
C THR A 98 11.39 -1.33 6.95
N ALA A 99 11.67 -1.24 5.66
CA ALA A 99 13.03 -1.34 5.14
C ALA A 99 13.95 -0.25 5.71
N ARG A 100 13.50 1.00 5.68
CA ARG A 100 14.29 2.15 6.14
C ARG A 100 14.51 2.15 7.64
N ASN A 101 13.48 1.85 8.43
CA ASN A 101 13.49 2.05 9.88
C ASN A 101 13.74 0.79 10.70
N LEU A 102 13.48 -0.41 10.16
CA LEU A 102 13.67 -1.67 10.87
C LEU A 102 14.76 -2.55 10.26
N ALA A 103 14.86 -2.63 8.93
CA ALA A 103 15.85 -3.47 8.26
C ALA A 103 17.19 -2.75 7.98
N GLY A 104 17.33 -1.48 8.33
CA GLY A 104 18.57 -0.71 8.15
C GLY A 104 18.88 -0.33 6.69
N LEU A 105 17.91 -0.42 5.79
CA LEU A 105 18.04 -0.07 4.38
C LEU A 105 17.65 1.40 4.14
N ALA A 106 18.41 2.34 4.73
CA ALA A 106 18.07 3.77 4.71
C ALA A 106 17.88 4.36 3.30
N GLY A 107 18.61 3.84 2.30
CA GLY A 107 18.49 4.25 0.89
C GLY A 107 17.35 3.57 0.11
N ALA A 108 16.49 2.78 0.78
CA ALA A 108 15.38 2.10 0.11
C ALA A 108 14.34 3.10 -0.42
N GLY A 109 13.95 2.92 -1.67
CA GLY A 109 13.00 3.77 -2.36
C GLY A 109 12.24 3.04 -3.45
N SER A 110 11.41 3.80 -4.15
CA SER A 110 10.67 3.35 -5.32
C SER A 110 11.24 3.98 -6.58
N SER A 111 11.48 3.18 -7.62
CA SER A 111 11.86 3.69 -8.94
C SER A 111 10.74 4.49 -9.61
N GLU A 112 9.55 4.53 -9.03
CA GLU A 112 8.47 5.43 -9.44
C GLU A 112 8.79 6.90 -9.14
N PHE A 113 9.66 7.16 -8.16
CA PHE A 113 9.99 8.51 -7.68
C PHE A 113 11.37 8.99 -8.13
N GLY A 114 12.08 8.20 -8.93
CA GLY A 114 13.43 8.48 -9.39
C GLY A 114 14.34 7.26 -9.24
N GLU A 115 15.64 7.49 -9.11
CA GLU A 115 16.64 6.44 -8.96
C GLU A 115 17.12 6.38 -7.49
N PRO A 116 16.53 5.55 -6.64
CA PRO A 116 16.97 5.38 -5.26
C PRO A 116 18.25 4.54 -5.19
N ASP A 117 19.02 4.67 -4.10
CA ASP A 117 20.20 3.82 -3.86
C ASP A 117 19.84 2.33 -3.84
N ILE A 118 18.67 2.01 -3.29
CA ILE A 118 18.10 0.66 -3.25
C ILE A 118 16.70 0.72 -3.83
N SER A 119 16.53 0.17 -5.04
CA SER A 119 15.21 0.05 -5.69
C SER A 119 14.44 -1.13 -5.07
N LEU A 120 13.85 -0.87 -3.89
CA LEU A 120 13.05 -1.87 -3.18
C LEU A 120 11.66 -2.03 -3.76
N VAL A 121 11.09 -0.95 -4.28
CA VAL A 121 9.88 -0.97 -5.09
C VAL A 121 10.27 -0.54 -6.49
N GLY A 122 10.09 -1.42 -7.45
CA GLY A 122 10.57 -1.21 -8.81
C GLY A 122 9.55 -1.54 -9.88
N LEU A 123 9.85 -1.08 -11.10
CA LEU A 123 9.09 -1.47 -12.28
C LEU A 123 9.18 -2.99 -12.44
N MET A 124 8.05 -3.63 -12.65
CA MET A 124 8.00 -5.07 -12.86
C MET A 124 8.65 -5.41 -14.20
N THR A 125 9.77 -6.14 -14.15
CA THR A 125 10.54 -6.56 -15.34
C THR A 125 10.23 -7.99 -15.76
N GLU A 126 9.75 -8.83 -14.83
CA GLU A 126 9.38 -10.21 -15.09
C GLU A 126 8.04 -10.54 -14.43
N TRP A 127 7.17 -11.25 -15.12
CA TRP A 127 5.94 -11.80 -14.55
C TRP A 127 5.52 -13.05 -15.32
N ILE A 128 4.70 -13.86 -14.67
CA ILE A 128 4.17 -15.09 -15.24
C ILE A 128 2.73 -14.84 -15.71
N VAL A 129 2.47 -15.14 -16.98
CA VAL A 129 1.13 -15.16 -17.57
C VAL A 129 0.83 -16.59 -18.03
N GLY A 130 -0.07 -17.28 -17.30
CA GLY A 130 -0.28 -18.71 -17.50
C GLY A 130 0.96 -19.52 -17.12
N ASN A 131 1.58 -20.22 -18.08
CA ASN A 131 2.81 -20.99 -17.91
C ASN A 131 4.05 -20.33 -18.54
N GLU A 132 3.92 -19.08 -19.03
CA GLU A 132 5.01 -18.39 -19.72
C GLU A 132 5.54 -17.25 -18.85
N THR A 133 6.87 -17.17 -18.72
CA THR A 133 7.55 -16.01 -18.12
C THR A 133 7.72 -14.94 -19.19
N GLN A 134 7.12 -13.78 -18.94
CA GLN A 134 7.33 -12.60 -19.78
C GLN A 134 8.37 -11.70 -19.13
N GLN A 135 9.35 -11.24 -19.95
CA GLN A 135 10.37 -10.28 -19.52
C GLN A 135 10.20 -8.97 -20.27
N ARG A 136 10.46 -7.86 -19.58
CA ARG A 136 10.47 -6.51 -20.17
C ARG A 136 11.62 -5.69 -19.66
N SER A 137 12.04 -4.75 -20.48
CA SER A 137 13.02 -3.73 -20.12
C SER A 137 12.32 -2.41 -19.74
N ALA A 138 13.03 -1.55 -19.01
CA ALA A 138 12.54 -0.21 -18.68
C ALA A 138 12.30 0.69 -19.93
N ALA A 139 12.78 0.26 -21.09
CA ALA A 139 12.62 0.96 -22.38
C ALA A 139 11.35 0.56 -23.13
N ASP A 140 10.62 -0.45 -22.68
CA ASP A 140 9.40 -0.91 -23.35
C ASP A 140 8.23 0.04 -23.09
N ASP A 141 7.25 0.03 -23.98
CA ASP A 141 6.05 0.85 -23.84
C ASP A 141 5.32 0.55 -22.52
N LEU A 142 5.22 1.56 -21.66
CA LEU A 142 4.60 1.47 -20.35
C LEU A 142 3.11 1.11 -20.36
N GLY A 143 2.43 1.25 -21.51
CA GLY A 143 1.00 0.99 -21.64
C GLY A 143 0.60 -0.46 -21.37
N GLY A 144 1.48 -1.42 -21.67
CA GLY A 144 1.23 -2.86 -21.49
C GLY A 144 1.90 -3.50 -20.27
N THR A 145 2.52 -2.73 -19.35
CA THR A 145 3.33 -3.27 -18.23
C THR A 145 2.59 -3.44 -16.92
N MET A 146 1.29 -3.30 -16.92
CA MET A 146 0.48 -3.38 -15.69
C MET A 146 0.11 -4.83 -15.37
N ARG A 147 0.31 -5.25 -14.11
CA ARG A 147 -0.25 -6.50 -13.60
C ARG A 147 -1.74 -6.29 -13.37
N LEU A 148 -2.56 -6.98 -14.13
CA LEU A 148 -4.01 -6.83 -14.14
C LEU A 148 -4.70 -8.18 -13.94
N GLY A 149 -5.79 -8.16 -13.18
CA GLY A 149 -6.66 -9.31 -13.00
C GLY A 149 -6.43 -10.05 -11.68
N ALA A 150 -7.07 -11.20 -11.55
CA ALA A 150 -6.99 -12.05 -10.36
C ALA A 150 -5.72 -12.90 -10.41
N TYR A 151 -4.95 -12.86 -9.32
CA TYR A 151 -3.76 -13.67 -9.13
C TYR A 151 -3.88 -14.49 -7.85
N GLU A 152 -3.35 -15.71 -7.92
CA GLU A 152 -3.25 -16.58 -6.76
C GLU A 152 -2.29 -15.99 -5.73
N CYS A 153 -2.72 -15.99 -4.46
CA CYS A 153 -1.89 -15.67 -3.33
C CYS A 153 -2.01 -16.79 -2.29
N ARG A 154 -0.89 -17.34 -1.88
CA ARG A 154 -0.81 -18.35 -0.81
C ARG A 154 -0.50 -17.64 0.49
N LEU A 155 -1.37 -17.82 1.47
CA LEU A 155 -1.24 -17.24 2.79
C LEU A 155 -0.51 -18.23 3.70
N ASP A 156 0.35 -17.71 4.56
CA ASP A 156 0.98 -18.54 5.57
C ASP A 156 -0.08 -19.09 6.54
N ALA A 157 -0.09 -20.40 6.71
CA ALA A 157 -1.04 -21.08 7.57
C ALA A 157 -0.93 -20.55 9.02
N GLY A 158 -2.07 -20.20 9.59
CA GLY A 158 -2.15 -19.61 10.94
C GLY A 158 -1.80 -18.12 11.03
N SER A 159 -1.44 -17.46 9.92
CA SER A 159 -1.31 -16.01 9.88
C SER A 159 -2.65 -15.31 10.14
N LEU A 160 -2.59 -14.05 10.55
CA LEU A 160 -3.80 -13.23 10.69
C LEU A 160 -4.57 -13.13 9.36
N ALA A 161 -3.86 -13.05 8.24
CA ALA A 161 -4.47 -13.02 6.91
C ALA A 161 -5.25 -14.32 6.62
N SER A 162 -4.64 -15.51 6.85
CA SER A 162 -5.34 -16.78 6.64
C SER A 162 -6.56 -16.95 7.55
N GLN A 163 -6.49 -16.43 8.78
CA GLN A 163 -7.62 -16.43 9.71
C GLN A 163 -8.77 -15.53 9.24
N ILE A 164 -8.45 -14.33 8.73
CA ILE A 164 -9.44 -13.38 8.19
C ILE A 164 -10.13 -13.93 6.95
N TYR A 165 -9.35 -14.48 6.03
CA TYR A 165 -9.89 -15.06 4.79
C TYR A 165 -10.55 -16.44 4.99
N GLY A 166 -10.20 -17.15 6.06
CA GLY A 166 -10.69 -18.51 6.36
C GLY A 166 -10.20 -19.57 5.37
N GLN A 167 -9.12 -19.29 4.64
CA GLN A 167 -8.50 -20.17 3.65
C GLN A 167 -7.05 -19.80 3.40
N ASP A 168 -6.24 -20.75 2.94
CA ASP A 168 -4.80 -20.55 2.72
C ASP A 168 -4.45 -20.15 1.29
N VAL A 169 -5.40 -20.26 0.36
CA VAL A 169 -5.23 -19.83 -1.04
C VAL A 169 -6.35 -18.89 -1.41
N ILE A 170 -5.99 -17.70 -1.84
CA ILE A 170 -6.93 -16.66 -2.26
C ILE A 170 -6.57 -16.16 -3.65
N TYR A 171 -7.52 -15.48 -4.27
CA TYR A 171 -7.34 -14.83 -5.57
C TYR A 171 -7.70 -13.36 -5.40
N GLU A 172 -6.68 -12.51 -5.43
CA GLU A 172 -6.88 -11.07 -5.30
C GLU A 172 -6.69 -10.37 -6.65
N ARG A 173 -7.46 -9.31 -6.85
CA ARG A 173 -7.42 -8.54 -8.08
C ARG A 173 -6.32 -7.49 -7.99
N HIS A 174 -5.31 -7.66 -8.83
CA HIS A 174 -4.19 -6.73 -8.99
C HIS A 174 -4.50 -5.66 -10.05
N ARG A 175 -3.99 -4.46 -9.79
CA ARG A 175 -3.88 -3.37 -10.76
C ARG A 175 -2.72 -2.48 -10.35
N HIS A 176 -1.51 -2.89 -10.73
CA HIS A 176 -0.31 -2.14 -10.38
C HIS A 176 0.80 -2.37 -11.40
N ARG A 177 1.74 -1.45 -11.45
CA ARG A 177 2.87 -1.43 -12.36
C ARG A 177 4.19 -1.67 -11.65
N TYR A 178 4.28 -1.22 -10.40
CA TYR A 178 5.45 -1.38 -9.54
C TYR A 178 5.22 -2.50 -8.53
N GLU A 179 6.28 -3.24 -8.25
CA GLU A 179 6.30 -4.38 -7.34
C GLU A 179 7.39 -4.24 -6.30
N VAL A 180 7.19 -4.91 -5.16
CA VAL A 180 8.24 -5.09 -4.16
C VAL A 180 9.28 -6.05 -4.69
N ASN A 181 10.55 -5.68 -4.60
CA ASN A 181 11.67 -6.54 -4.96
C ASN A 181 11.92 -7.54 -3.84
N ILE A 182 11.63 -8.81 -4.10
CA ILE A 182 11.77 -9.91 -3.14
C ILE A 182 13.22 -10.38 -2.91
N ALA A 183 14.20 -9.75 -3.57
CA ALA A 183 15.62 -10.06 -3.37
C ALA A 183 16.21 -9.42 -2.09
N TYR A 184 15.44 -8.55 -1.42
CA TYR A 184 15.82 -7.89 -0.17
C TYR A 184 15.12 -8.45 1.04
#